data_cc269f2048bfae9aae472a2ec124f033
#
_entry.id   cc269f2048bfae9aae472a2ec124f033
#
_cell.length_a   1.000
_cell.length_b   1.000
_cell.length_c   1.000
_cell.angle_alpha   90.00
_cell.angle_beta   90.00
_cell.angle_gamma   90.00
#
_symmetry.space_group_name_H-M   'P 1'
#
loop_
_entity.id
_entity.type
_entity.pdbx_description
1 polymer ?
#
loop_
_entity_poly.entity_id
_entity_poly.type
_entity_poly.pdbx_seq_one_letter_code
_entity_poly.pdbx_strand_id
1 'polypeptide(L)'
;MHTQQEKQKKAWWPFVLAALMFGTMLALGRKIQFSGDVHASYTHNTFDDFAWTDLAVFAAAAAFVLLLAVDRLYDAFAQPLKRKAFDKKLFVICFAVLCLCWLPFFLKDFPGSVLGDSFGSIQQALGDAAFSNHFPVVYTLFVGIFLKIGAAIGSLTGGVFLYSLTQYVLLAAAYAYFLTWLDSKGVRRWYIIASLLFFAIPQTFAMQAVVMWKDPLFTAFLLLLTMQLADAAQSQGNLLCNKTFLVKWALLLLGIIFFRNNGLYIAAGLLVLLFLGLMRVTAGTYSAFIY
;
A
#
# COMPACT_ATOMS: atom_id res chain seq x y z
N MET A 1 35.08 -26.70 -17.18
CA MET A 1 33.63 -26.68 -17.00
C MET A 1 33.17 -25.23 -16.99
N HIS A 2 32.82 -24.70 -18.16
CA HIS A 2 32.25 -23.34 -18.30
C HIS A 2 30.76 -23.44 -18.05
N THR A 3 30.29 -23.02 -16.89
CA THR A 3 28.88 -22.79 -16.64
C THR A 3 28.45 -21.57 -17.44
N GLN A 4 27.74 -21.81 -18.53
CA GLN A 4 27.00 -20.78 -19.23
C GLN A 4 25.92 -20.27 -18.27
N GLN A 5 26.13 -19.08 -17.72
CA GLN A 5 25.02 -18.31 -17.13
C GLN A 5 24.10 -17.94 -18.30
N GLU A 6 23.00 -18.67 -18.42
CA GLU A 6 21.89 -18.29 -19.30
C GLU A 6 21.46 -16.87 -18.91
N LYS A 7 21.76 -15.90 -19.78
CA LYS A 7 21.26 -14.52 -19.63
C LYS A 7 19.75 -14.56 -19.66
N GLN A 8 19.14 -14.51 -18.48
CA GLN A 8 17.70 -14.45 -18.33
C GLN A 8 17.18 -13.27 -19.16
N LYS A 9 16.41 -13.55 -20.22
CA LYS A 9 15.84 -12.51 -21.09
C LYS A 9 15.01 -11.56 -20.25
N LYS A 10 15.42 -10.30 -20.19
CA LYS A 10 14.68 -9.23 -19.48
C LYS A 10 13.29 -9.11 -20.07
N ALA A 11 12.25 -9.27 -19.25
CA ALA A 11 10.87 -9.06 -19.69
C ALA A 11 10.59 -7.55 -19.71
N TRP A 12 10.37 -6.98 -20.89
CA TRP A 12 10.14 -5.54 -21.11
C TRP A 12 8.69 -5.12 -20.85
N TRP A 13 7.75 -6.03 -21.01
CA TRP A 13 6.32 -5.72 -20.90
C TRP A 13 5.86 -5.09 -19.55
N PRO A 14 6.40 -5.44 -18.37
CA PRO A 14 5.99 -4.78 -17.12
C PRO A 14 6.38 -3.30 -17.10
N PHE A 15 7.50 -2.94 -17.73
CA PHE A 15 7.97 -1.56 -17.82
C PHE A 15 7.13 -0.74 -18.80
N VAL A 16 6.72 -1.35 -19.91
CA VAL A 16 5.79 -0.72 -20.86
C VAL A 16 4.44 -0.46 -20.19
N LEU A 17 3.92 -1.44 -19.44
CA LEU A 17 2.68 -1.29 -18.70
C LEU A 17 2.78 -0.18 -17.65
N ALA A 18 3.86 -0.16 -16.85
CA ALA A 18 4.11 0.88 -15.87
C ALA A 18 4.24 2.26 -16.53
N ALA A 19 4.95 2.37 -17.66
CA ALA A 19 5.08 3.62 -18.41
C ALA A 19 3.73 4.14 -18.93
N LEU A 20 2.88 3.26 -19.46
CA LEU A 20 1.53 3.62 -19.88
C LEU A 20 0.67 4.10 -18.71
N MET A 21 0.71 3.41 -17.57
CA MET A 21 -0.03 3.82 -16.36
C MET A 21 0.44 5.19 -15.87
N PHE A 22 1.74 5.41 -15.73
CA PHE A 22 2.31 6.70 -15.31
C PHE A 22 2.00 7.81 -16.31
N GLY A 23 2.14 7.54 -17.60
CA GLY A 23 1.81 8.49 -18.66
C GLY A 23 0.35 8.92 -18.62
N THR A 24 -0.56 7.95 -18.43
CA THR A 24 -2.00 8.22 -18.29
C THR A 24 -2.29 9.09 -17.05
N MET A 25 -1.70 8.78 -15.91
CA MET A 25 -1.86 9.57 -14.68
C MET A 25 -1.34 10.99 -14.85
N LEU A 26 -0.19 11.19 -15.51
CA LEU A 26 0.38 12.51 -15.76
C LEU A 26 -0.50 13.32 -16.73
N ALA A 27 -1.01 12.71 -17.80
CA ALA A 27 -1.88 13.37 -18.76
C ALA A 27 -3.20 13.82 -18.11
N LEU A 28 -3.82 12.95 -17.29
CA LEU A 28 -5.03 13.28 -16.54
C LEU A 28 -4.76 14.37 -15.50
N GLY A 29 -3.67 14.24 -14.74
CA GLY A 29 -3.30 15.23 -13.70
C GLY A 29 -3.02 16.62 -14.29
N ARG A 30 -2.35 16.69 -15.46
CA ARG A 30 -2.14 17.96 -16.17
C ARG A 30 -3.45 18.63 -16.56
N LYS A 31 -4.41 17.85 -17.08
CA LYS A 31 -5.71 18.40 -17.48
C LYS A 31 -6.47 18.98 -16.29
N ILE A 32 -6.55 18.25 -15.16
CA ILE A 32 -7.20 18.69 -13.93
C ILE A 32 -6.54 19.97 -13.39
N GLN A 33 -5.21 20.05 -13.42
CA GLN A 33 -4.47 21.21 -12.91
C GLN A 33 -4.66 22.47 -13.75
N PHE A 34 -4.79 22.35 -15.08
CA PHE A 34 -4.97 23.51 -15.96
C PHE A 34 -6.42 23.99 -16.05
N SER A 35 -7.40 23.14 -15.83
CA SER A 35 -8.81 23.58 -15.87
C SER A 35 -9.20 24.45 -14.68
N GLY A 36 -8.46 24.40 -13.58
CA GLY A 36 -8.65 25.25 -12.38
C GLY A 36 -10.00 25.08 -11.69
N ASP A 37 -10.92 24.36 -12.31
CA ASP A 37 -12.30 24.24 -11.90
C ASP A 37 -12.63 22.77 -11.60
N VAL A 38 -12.51 22.41 -10.33
CA VAL A 38 -12.85 21.06 -9.84
C VAL A 38 -14.32 20.75 -10.08
N HIS A 39 -15.20 21.75 -10.14
CA HIS A 39 -16.63 21.57 -10.42
C HIS A 39 -16.91 21.34 -11.91
N ALA A 40 -16.17 21.96 -12.82
CA ALA A 40 -16.31 21.73 -14.25
C ALA A 40 -15.99 20.30 -14.65
N SER A 41 -15.12 19.59 -13.93
CA SER A 41 -14.79 18.19 -14.19
C SER A 41 -15.95 17.21 -13.89
N TYR A 42 -16.95 17.62 -13.11
CA TYR A 42 -18.15 16.81 -12.85
C TYR A 42 -19.25 17.00 -13.88
N THR A 43 -19.25 18.12 -14.61
CA THR A 43 -20.31 18.46 -15.56
C THR A 43 -19.94 18.27 -17.02
N HIS A 44 -18.65 18.24 -17.36
CA HIS A 44 -18.14 17.94 -18.69
C HIS A 44 -17.45 16.58 -18.72
N ASN A 45 -17.78 15.79 -19.75
CA ASN A 45 -17.14 14.51 -20.03
C ASN A 45 -15.64 14.75 -20.22
N THR A 46 -14.83 14.47 -19.19
CA THR A 46 -13.38 14.69 -19.23
C THR A 46 -12.66 13.91 -20.34
N PHE A 47 -13.36 12.96 -20.98
CA PHE A 47 -12.86 12.16 -22.09
C PHE A 47 -13.03 12.83 -23.47
N ASP A 48 -14.00 13.75 -23.63
CA ASP A 48 -14.26 14.37 -24.93
C ASP A 48 -13.14 15.34 -25.35
N ASP A 49 -12.42 15.93 -24.38
CA ASP A 49 -11.26 16.80 -24.63
C ASP A 49 -9.92 16.12 -24.30
N PHE A 50 -9.89 14.82 -24.13
CA PHE A 50 -8.67 14.11 -23.76
C PHE A 50 -7.66 14.16 -24.92
N ALA A 51 -6.56 14.89 -24.71
CA ALA A 51 -5.51 15.00 -25.71
C ALA A 51 -4.68 13.69 -25.75
N TRP A 52 -5.00 12.80 -26.67
CA TRP A 52 -4.23 11.57 -26.92
C TRP A 52 -2.76 11.83 -27.20
N THR A 53 -2.44 13.01 -27.74
CA THR A 53 -1.07 13.48 -27.93
C THR A 53 -0.35 13.68 -26.60
N ASP A 54 -0.99 14.25 -25.59
CA ASP A 54 -0.40 14.43 -24.26
C ASP A 54 -0.14 13.08 -23.59
N LEU A 55 -1.10 12.14 -23.71
CA LEU A 55 -0.89 10.76 -23.24
C LEU A 55 0.32 10.12 -23.92
N ALA A 56 0.42 10.22 -25.24
CA ALA A 56 1.52 9.62 -26.00
C ALA A 56 2.87 10.23 -25.57
N VAL A 57 2.96 11.55 -25.42
CA VAL A 57 4.19 12.25 -25.01
C VAL A 57 4.59 11.84 -23.58
N PHE A 58 3.67 11.87 -22.62
CA PHE A 58 3.97 11.50 -21.24
C PHE A 58 4.28 10.02 -21.09
N ALA A 59 3.57 9.15 -21.80
CA ALA A 59 3.85 7.71 -21.82
C ALA A 59 5.23 7.43 -22.43
N ALA A 60 5.58 8.10 -23.54
CA ALA A 60 6.89 7.95 -24.17
C ALA A 60 8.02 8.46 -23.26
N ALA A 61 7.84 9.63 -22.63
CA ALA A 61 8.81 10.18 -21.68
C ALA A 61 9.00 9.27 -20.45
N ALA A 62 7.91 8.79 -19.87
CA ALA A 62 7.95 7.84 -18.75
C ALA A 62 8.61 6.51 -19.16
N ALA A 63 8.29 5.98 -20.34
CA ALA A 63 8.93 4.79 -20.88
C ALA A 63 10.43 5.00 -21.07
N PHE A 64 10.85 6.13 -21.64
CA PHE A 64 12.26 6.46 -21.84
C PHE A 64 13.03 6.55 -20.51
N VAL A 65 12.49 7.25 -19.51
CA VAL A 65 13.10 7.37 -18.17
C VAL A 65 13.18 5.99 -17.50
N LEU A 66 12.11 5.19 -17.56
CA LEU A 66 12.09 3.84 -16.99
C LEU A 66 13.09 2.92 -17.69
N LEU A 67 13.20 2.99 -19.01
CA LEU A 67 14.16 2.18 -19.79
C LEU A 67 15.61 2.54 -19.46
N LEU A 68 15.92 3.83 -19.32
CA LEU A 68 17.27 4.28 -18.87
C LEU A 68 17.57 3.85 -17.44
N ALA A 69 16.54 3.91 -16.55
CA ALA A 69 16.68 3.53 -15.16
C ALA A 69 16.78 2.01 -14.98
N VAL A 70 16.04 1.23 -15.80
CA VAL A 70 15.94 -0.22 -15.68
C VAL A 70 17.30 -0.89 -15.85
N ASP A 71 18.10 -0.52 -16.82
CA ASP A 71 19.40 -1.16 -17.03
C ASP A 71 20.35 -0.93 -15.86
N ARG A 72 20.39 0.30 -15.35
CA ARG A 72 21.21 0.63 -14.18
C ARG A 72 20.65 0.07 -12.87
N LEU A 73 19.33 0.10 -12.70
CA LEU A 73 18.65 -0.46 -11.54
C LEU A 73 18.70 -2.00 -11.56
N TYR A 74 18.50 -2.63 -12.71
CA TYR A 74 18.54 -4.08 -12.83
C TYR A 74 19.92 -4.61 -12.48
N ASP A 75 21.00 -4.02 -12.99
CA ASP A 75 22.36 -4.43 -12.65
C ASP A 75 22.68 -4.17 -11.18
N ALA A 76 22.14 -3.11 -10.58
CA ALA A 76 22.25 -2.84 -9.15
C ALA A 76 21.45 -3.82 -8.28
N PHE A 77 20.30 -4.31 -8.78
CA PHE A 77 19.43 -5.26 -8.08
C PHE A 77 19.69 -6.73 -8.45
N ALA A 78 20.35 -7.02 -9.57
CA ALA A 78 20.68 -8.39 -9.99
C ALA A 78 21.79 -9.03 -9.13
N GLN A 79 22.50 -8.25 -8.32
CA GLN A 79 23.42 -8.83 -7.35
C GLN A 79 22.63 -9.57 -6.26
N PRO A 80 23.02 -10.81 -5.91
CA PRO A 80 22.34 -11.57 -4.88
C PRO A 80 22.39 -10.78 -3.57
N LEU A 81 21.24 -10.26 -3.16
CA LEU A 81 21.11 -9.53 -1.91
C LEU A 81 21.37 -10.49 -0.75
N LYS A 82 22.36 -10.18 0.08
CA LYS A 82 22.63 -10.98 1.29
C LYS A 82 21.50 -10.77 2.28
N ARG A 83 20.68 -11.80 2.48
CA ARG A 83 19.63 -11.79 3.49
C ARG A 83 20.24 -11.59 4.88
N LYS A 84 19.60 -10.77 5.69
CA LYS A 84 19.96 -10.50 7.07
C LYS A 84 18.83 -10.90 7.99
N ALA A 85 19.12 -11.08 9.27
CA ALA A 85 18.09 -11.18 10.29
C ALA A 85 17.33 -9.85 10.42
N PHE A 86 16.08 -9.91 10.88
CA PHE A 86 15.28 -8.71 11.16
C PHE A 86 15.93 -7.87 12.27
N ASP A 87 16.29 -6.63 11.97
CA ASP A 87 16.94 -5.72 12.89
C ASP A 87 15.93 -4.96 13.74
N LYS A 88 15.70 -5.44 14.97
CA LYS A 88 14.78 -4.79 15.92
C LYS A 88 15.18 -3.37 16.27
N LYS A 89 16.49 -3.03 16.28
CA LYS A 89 16.96 -1.67 16.58
C LYS A 89 16.59 -0.74 15.45
N LEU A 90 16.82 -1.16 14.21
CA LEU A 90 16.41 -0.39 13.04
C LEU A 90 14.90 -0.14 13.03
N PHE A 91 14.09 -1.16 13.36
CA PHE A 91 12.63 -1.00 13.48
C PHE A 91 12.26 0.10 14.50
N VAL A 92 12.82 0.05 15.70
CA VAL A 92 12.53 1.05 16.73
C VAL A 92 12.98 2.45 16.30
N ILE A 93 14.16 2.56 15.67
CA ILE A 93 14.64 3.85 15.15
C ILE A 93 13.70 4.40 14.08
N CYS A 94 13.33 3.61 13.07
CA CYS A 94 12.43 4.04 12.01
C CYS A 94 11.05 4.43 12.58
N PHE A 95 10.51 3.63 13.50
CA PHE A 95 9.25 3.92 14.18
C PHE A 95 9.31 5.24 14.95
N ALA A 96 10.34 5.45 15.75
CA ALA A 96 10.51 6.67 16.54
C ALA A 96 10.67 7.91 15.64
N VAL A 97 11.45 7.81 14.56
CA VAL A 97 11.62 8.92 13.59
C VAL A 97 10.28 9.27 12.94
N LEU A 98 9.50 8.29 12.47
CA LEU A 98 8.18 8.53 11.89
C LEU A 98 7.24 9.19 12.91
N CYS A 99 7.17 8.65 14.13
CA CYS A 99 6.37 9.24 15.19
C CYS A 99 6.80 10.68 15.52
N LEU A 100 8.08 10.96 15.63
CA LEU A 100 8.55 12.31 15.91
C LEU A 100 8.28 13.30 14.78
N CYS A 101 8.49 12.89 13.53
CA CYS A 101 8.22 13.74 12.37
C CYS A 101 6.73 14.02 12.17
N TRP A 102 5.85 13.09 12.49
CA TRP A 102 4.40 13.27 12.36
C TRP A 102 3.75 13.92 13.60
N LEU A 103 4.45 13.97 14.72
CA LEU A 103 3.92 14.51 15.98
C LEU A 103 3.39 15.96 15.85
N PRO A 104 4.04 16.89 15.14
CA PRO A 104 3.51 18.25 14.98
C PRO A 104 2.13 18.27 14.32
N PHE A 105 1.89 17.39 13.35
CA PHE A 105 0.59 17.26 12.67
C PHE A 105 -0.46 16.64 13.59
N PHE A 106 -0.08 15.63 14.38
CA PHE A 106 -0.95 15.01 15.36
C PHE A 106 -1.39 16.01 16.43
N LEU A 107 -0.47 16.86 16.91
CA LEU A 107 -0.78 17.89 17.91
C LEU A 107 -1.63 19.03 17.33
N LYS A 108 -1.35 19.43 16.06
CA LYS A 108 -2.11 20.46 15.36
C LYS A 108 -3.57 20.05 15.16
N ASP A 109 -3.80 18.80 14.77
CA ASP A 109 -5.12 18.28 14.42
C ASP A 109 -5.77 17.52 15.60
N PHE A 110 -5.29 17.76 16.83
CA PHE A 110 -5.85 17.13 18.03
C PHE A 110 -7.35 17.41 18.17
N PRO A 111 -8.17 16.41 18.48
CA PRO A 111 -7.91 15.01 18.90
C PRO A 111 -7.77 14.03 17.73
N GLY A 112 -7.82 14.49 16.51
CA GLY A 112 -7.82 13.80 15.25
C GLY A 112 -8.66 14.57 14.24
N SER A 113 -8.33 14.45 12.95
CA SER A 113 -9.04 15.12 11.88
C SER A 113 -10.29 14.32 11.49
N VAL A 114 -11.48 14.89 11.68
CA VAL A 114 -12.77 14.30 11.30
C VAL A 114 -13.26 15.03 10.05
N LEU A 115 -13.31 14.36 8.92
CA LEU A 115 -13.72 14.90 7.62
C LEU A 115 -15.05 14.24 7.17
N GLY A 116 -15.59 14.67 6.01
CA GLY A 116 -16.92 14.25 5.54
C GLY A 116 -17.25 12.76 5.67
N ASP A 117 -16.39 11.87 5.14
CA ASP A 117 -16.58 10.42 5.24
C ASP A 117 -16.53 9.89 6.70
N SER A 118 -15.76 10.56 7.56
CA SER A 118 -15.67 10.21 8.98
C SER A 118 -16.98 10.44 9.70
N PHE A 119 -17.69 11.54 9.40
CA PHE A 119 -18.98 11.84 10.00
C PHE A 119 -20.01 10.75 9.73
N GLY A 120 -20.09 10.26 8.48
CA GLY A 120 -20.99 9.17 8.13
C GLY A 120 -20.69 7.88 8.92
N SER A 121 -19.42 7.53 9.07
CA SER A 121 -19.01 6.38 9.87
C SER A 121 -19.31 6.58 11.36
N ILE A 122 -19.12 7.79 11.91
CA ILE A 122 -19.44 8.13 13.30
C ILE A 122 -20.94 8.04 13.54
N GLN A 123 -21.79 8.65 12.69
CA GLN A 123 -23.24 8.59 12.82
C GLN A 123 -23.77 7.16 12.80
N GLN A 124 -23.27 6.33 11.89
CA GLN A 124 -23.63 4.91 11.83
C GLN A 124 -23.13 4.15 13.08
N ALA A 125 -21.93 4.44 13.57
CA ALA A 125 -21.36 3.80 14.77
C ALA A 125 -22.12 4.16 16.06
N LEU A 126 -22.68 5.36 16.13
CA LEU A 126 -23.51 5.83 17.25
C LEU A 126 -24.97 5.40 17.14
N GLY A 127 -25.41 4.95 15.98
CA GLY A 127 -26.80 4.56 15.72
C GLY A 127 -27.69 5.71 15.23
N ASP A 128 -27.12 6.88 14.94
CA ASP A 128 -27.83 8.06 14.44
C ASP A 128 -28.17 7.94 12.94
N ALA A 129 -27.51 7.02 12.22
CA ALA A 129 -27.80 6.71 10.84
C ALA A 129 -27.80 5.19 10.60
N ALA A 130 -28.65 4.74 9.65
CA ALA A 130 -28.67 3.34 9.22
C ALA A 130 -27.35 2.95 8.52
N PHE A 131 -26.91 1.70 8.72
CA PHE A 131 -25.77 1.17 7.99
C PHE A 131 -26.04 1.20 6.48
N SER A 132 -25.06 1.71 5.73
CA SER A 132 -25.10 1.75 4.27
C SER A 132 -23.87 1.06 3.70
N ASN A 133 -23.97 0.54 2.48
CA ASN A 133 -22.83 -0.09 1.81
C ASN A 133 -21.75 0.93 1.36
N HIS A 134 -21.99 2.24 1.54
CA HIS A 134 -21.00 3.28 1.26
C HIS A 134 -19.84 3.24 2.26
N PHE A 135 -20.16 2.95 3.53
CA PHE A 135 -19.17 2.78 4.60
C PHE A 135 -19.05 1.29 4.96
N PRO A 136 -17.84 0.70 4.87
CA PRO A 136 -17.65 -0.69 5.24
C PRO A 136 -18.07 -0.94 6.69
N VAL A 137 -19.00 -1.86 6.90
CA VAL A 137 -19.61 -2.09 8.22
C VAL A 137 -18.57 -2.42 9.28
N VAL A 138 -17.57 -3.26 8.96
CA VAL A 138 -16.52 -3.64 9.92
C VAL A 138 -15.63 -2.45 10.28
N TYR A 139 -15.31 -1.58 9.33
CA TYR A 139 -14.61 -0.33 9.63
C TYR A 139 -15.46 0.57 10.54
N THR A 140 -16.75 0.71 10.27
CA THR A 140 -17.68 1.47 11.11
C THR A 140 -17.77 0.92 12.53
N LEU A 141 -17.82 -0.42 12.68
CA LEU A 141 -17.79 -1.07 13.99
C LEU A 141 -16.44 -0.85 14.71
N PHE A 142 -15.33 -0.88 13.96
CA PHE A 142 -14.01 -0.56 14.50
C PHE A 142 -13.95 0.87 15.05
N VAL A 143 -14.44 1.86 14.31
CA VAL A 143 -14.61 3.26 14.80
C VAL A 143 -15.49 3.27 16.05
N GLY A 144 -16.59 2.52 16.04
CA GLY A 144 -17.55 2.43 17.14
C GLY A 144 -16.93 1.94 18.44
N ILE A 145 -15.93 1.07 18.41
CA ILE A 145 -15.21 0.61 19.63
C ILE A 145 -14.62 1.81 20.36
N PHE A 146 -13.90 2.68 19.66
CA PHE A 146 -13.25 3.84 20.25
C PHE A 146 -14.26 4.88 20.74
N LEU A 147 -15.32 5.12 19.96
CA LEU A 147 -16.37 6.06 20.38
C LEU A 147 -17.12 5.57 21.63
N LYS A 148 -17.39 4.27 21.75
CA LYS A 148 -17.99 3.68 22.95
C LYS A 148 -17.06 3.78 24.15
N ILE A 149 -15.75 3.57 24.00
CA ILE A 149 -14.77 3.80 25.06
C ILE A 149 -14.77 5.27 25.46
N GLY A 150 -14.77 6.18 24.49
CA GLY A 150 -14.85 7.62 24.73
C GLY A 150 -16.13 8.01 25.48
N ALA A 151 -17.29 7.50 25.07
CA ALA A 151 -18.56 7.73 25.75
C ALA A 151 -18.55 7.21 27.19
N ALA A 152 -17.95 6.05 27.43
CA ALA A 152 -17.84 5.47 28.76
C ALA A 152 -17.00 6.34 29.74
N ILE A 153 -16.04 7.10 29.22
CA ILE A 153 -15.24 8.08 30.00
C ILE A 153 -15.81 9.50 29.92
N GLY A 154 -17.02 9.66 29.39
CA GLY A 154 -17.71 10.96 29.28
C GLY A 154 -17.17 11.90 28.19
N SER A 155 -16.40 11.41 27.20
CA SER A 155 -15.79 12.24 26.17
C SER A 155 -15.76 11.56 24.81
N LEU A 156 -16.66 11.91 23.90
CA LEU A 156 -16.59 11.46 22.49
C LEU A 156 -15.29 11.93 21.81
N THR A 157 -14.82 13.13 22.17
CA THR A 157 -13.52 13.68 21.74
C THR A 157 -12.37 12.75 22.15
N GLY A 158 -12.44 12.18 23.36
CA GLY A 158 -11.51 11.16 23.83
C GLY A 158 -11.55 9.88 22.99
N GLY A 159 -12.72 9.50 22.50
CA GLY A 159 -12.88 8.38 21.57
C GLY A 159 -12.20 8.64 20.22
N VAL A 160 -12.37 9.83 19.66
CA VAL A 160 -11.69 10.26 18.42
C VAL A 160 -10.17 10.25 18.63
N PHE A 161 -9.68 10.78 19.75
CA PHE A 161 -8.26 10.76 20.08
C PHE A 161 -7.70 9.33 20.13
N LEU A 162 -8.37 8.41 20.80
CA LEU A 162 -7.93 7.02 20.91
C LEU A 162 -7.88 6.34 19.55
N TYR A 163 -8.86 6.60 18.69
CA TYR A 163 -8.84 6.10 17.32
C TYR A 163 -7.63 6.66 16.55
N SER A 164 -7.47 7.98 16.53
CA SER A 164 -6.40 8.65 15.78
C SER A 164 -5.01 8.24 16.30
N LEU A 165 -4.84 8.11 17.61
CA LEU A 165 -3.60 7.61 18.20
C LEU A 165 -3.31 6.17 17.79
N THR A 166 -4.33 5.30 17.78
CA THR A 166 -4.19 3.91 17.34
C THR A 166 -3.78 3.83 15.88
N GLN A 167 -4.46 4.57 14.99
CA GLN A 167 -4.13 4.62 13.58
C GLN A 167 -2.72 5.15 13.34
N TYR A 168 -2.34 6.24 14.03
CA TYR A 168 -1.01 6.85 13.98
C TYR A 168 0.10 5.83 14.33
N VAL A 169 -0.06 5.12 15.44
CA VAL A 169 0.90 4.10 15.89
C VAL A 169 0.96 2.92 14.92
N LEU A 170 -0.19 2.43 14.46
CA LEU A 170 -0.25 1.29 13.53
C LEU A 170 0.38 1.62 12.18
N LEU A 171 0.13 2.83 11.66
CA LEU A 171 0.68 3.26 10.39
C LEU A 171 2.20 3.46 10.47
N ALA A 172 2.69 4.13 11.53
CA ALA A 172 4.13 4.27 11.78
C ALA A 172 4.81 2.91 11.95
N ALA A 173 4.18 1.96 12.65
CA ALA A 173 4.68 0.60 12.81
C ALA A 173 4.72 -0.16 11.48
N ALA A 174 3.69 -0.03 10.62
CA ALA A 174 3.66 -0.68 9.31
C ALA A 174 4.79 -0.19 8.39
N TYR A 175 5.03 1.12 8.34
CA TYR A 175 6.13 1.68 7.54
C TYR A 175 7.51 1.34 8.13
N ALA A 176 7.69 1.40 9.46
CA ALA A 176 8.93 0.99 10.11
C ALA A 176 9.22 -0.51 9.87
N TYR A 177 8.18 -1.34 9.91
CA TYR A 177 8.29 -2.76 9.60
C TYR A 177 8.69 -2.99 8.14
N PHE A 178 8.10 -2.26 7.20
CA PHE A 178 8.46 -2.30 5.78
C PHE A 178 9.94 -1.94 5.56
N LEU A 179 10.42 -0.85 6.17
CA LEU A 179 11.81 -0.41 6.05
C LEU A 179 12.79 -1.45 6.61
N THR A 180 12.45 -2.03 7.74
CA THR A 180 13.28 -3.08 8.37
C THR A 180 13.22 -4.38 7.56
N TRP A 181 12.07 -4.71 6.97
CA TRP A 181 11.95 -5.83 6.04
C TRP A 181 12.84 -5.63 4.80
N LEU A 182 12.89 -4.42 4.23
CA LEU A 182 13.83 -4.10 3.13
C LEU A 182 15.29 -4.32 3.54
N ASP A 183 15.71 -3.91 4.74
CA ASP A 183 17.06 -4.20 5.25
C ASP A 183 17.29 -5.70 5.39
N SER A 184 16.33 -6.44 5.89
CA SER A 184 16.42 -7.91 5.99
C SER A 184 16.60 -8.61 4.64
N LYS A 185 16.12 -7.99 3.56
CA LYS A 185 16.32 -8.42 2.17
C LYS A 185 17.72 -8.04 1.63
N GLY A 186 18.50 -7.29 2.39
CA GLY A 186 19.84 -6.86 2.00
C GLY A 186 19.87 -5.59 1.16
N VAL A 187 18.76 -4.84 1.13
CA VAL A 187 18.70 -3.53 0.45
C VAL A 187 19.73 -2.58 1.06
N ARG A 188 20.42 -1.81 0.22
CA ARG A 188 21.47 -0.88 0.68
C ARG A 188 20.90 0.19 1.61
N ARG A 189 21.61 0.53 2.66
CA ARG A 189 21.15 1.45 3.72
C ARG A 189 20.69 2.81 3.19
N TRP A 190 21.33 3.35 2.15
CA TRP A 190 20.91 4.64 1.61
C TRP A 190 19.49 4.63 1.03
N TYR A 191 19.03 3.49 0.44
CA TYR A 191 17.64 3.35 0.00
C TYR A 191 16.67 3.32 1.17
N ILE A 192 17.07 2.69 2.28
CA ILE A 192 16.25 2.65 3.50
C ILE A 192 16.12 4.04 4.10
N ILE A 193 17.24 4.80 4.15
CA ILE A 193 17.24 6.19 4.61
C ILE A 193 16.38 7.07 3.69
N ALA A 194 16.54 6.97 2.38
CA ALA A 194 15.75 7.72 1.41
C ALA A 194 14.24 7.39 1.55
N SER A 195 13.90 6.12 1.73
CA SER A 195 12.51 5.69 1.96
C SER A 195 11.98 6.16 3.31
N LEU A 196 12.80 6.16 4.37
CA LEU A 196 12.41 6.71 5.65
C LEU A 196 12.10 8.21 5.55
N LEU A 197 12.95 8.98 4.87
CA LEU A 197 12.72 10.41 4.63
C LEU A 197 11.48 10.64 3.76
N PHE A 198 11.25 9.78 2.77
CA PHE A 198 10.04 9.82 1.94
C PHE A 198 8.75 9.62 2.73
N PHE A 199 8.75 8.76 3.76
CA PHE A 199 7.57 8.59 4.62
C PHE A 199 7.49 9.63 5.74
N ALA A 200 8.63 10.14 6.21
CA ALA A 200 8.69 11.03 7.37
C ALA A 200 8.41 12.50 7.04
N ILE A 201 8.91 12.99 5.87
CA ILE A 201 8.91 14.43 5.56
C ILE A 201 7.60 14.90 4.90
N PRO A 202 7.04 14.23 3.87
CA PRO A 202 5.83 14.73 3.22
C PRO A 202 4.64 14.77 4.18
N GLN A 203 4.00 15.91 4.24
CA GLN A 203 2.80 16.16 5.04
C GLN A 203 1.70 15.13 4.81
N THR A 204 1.58 14.60 3.59
CA THR A 204 0.56 13.64 3.20
C THR A 204 0.52 12.41 4.12
N PHE A 205 1.69 11.86 4.46
CA PHE A 205 1.74 10.68 5.34
C PHE A 205 1.35 11.01 6.78
N ALA A 206 1.79 12.16 7.27
CA ALA A 206 1.41 12.64 8.60
C ALA A 206 -0.10 12.91 8.70
N MET A 207 -0.70 13.55 7.69
CA MET A 207 -2.14 13.78 7.63
C MET A 207 -2.93 12.47 7.54
N GLN A 208 -2.48 11.52 6.72
CA GLN A 208 -3.09 10.18 6.64
C GLN A 208 -3.03 9.44 7.98
N ALA A 209 -2.00 9.68 8.80
CA ALA A 209 -1.89 9.06 10.11
C ALA A 209 -2.90 9.61 11.13
N VAL A 210 -3.37 10.85 10.95
CA VAL A 210 -4.22 11.57 11.91
C VAL A 210 -5.70 11.59 11.51
N VAL A 211 -5.99 11.54 10.20
CA VAL A 211 -7.36 11.62 9.69
C VAL A 211 -8.11 10.32 9.96
N MET A 212 -9.34 10.43 10.47
CA MET A 212 -10.21 9.28 10.73
C MET A 212 -10.82 8.74 9.43
N TRP A 213 -10.00 8.06 8.62
CA TRP A 213 -10.42 7.44 7.36
C TRP A 213 -10.12 5.94 7.34
N LYS A 214 -10.90 5.22 6.54
CA LYS A 214 -10.71 3.78 6.25
C LYS A 214 -9.43 3.50 5.47
N ASP A 215 -9.01 4.46 4.61
CA ASP A 215 -7.93 4.27 3.63
C ASP A 215 -6.53 4.11 4.23
N PRO A 216 -6.13 4.82 5.29
CA PRO A 216 -4.79 4.65 5.88
C PRO A 216 -4.53 3.23 6.38
N LEU A 217 -5.45 2.66 7.14
CA LEU A 217 -5.31 1.28 7.65
C LEU A 217 -5.44 0.25 6.53
N PHE A 218 -6.33 0.47 5.56
CA PHE A 218 -6.41 -0.36 4.36
C PHE A 218 -5.06 -0.38 3.60
N THR A 219 -4.42 0.78 3.44
CA THR A 219 -3.11 0.89 2.77
C THR A 219 -2.02 0.17 3.55
N ALA A 220 -2.05 0.23 4.90
CA ALA A 220 -1.14 -0.54 5.75
C ALA A 220 -1.30 -2.06 5.55
N PHE A 221 -2.54 -2.56 5.54
CA PHE A 221 -2.81 -3.98 5.26
C PHE A 221 -2.32 -4.39 3.88
N LEU A 222 -2.55 -3.54 2.86
CA LEU A 222 -2.10 -3.80 1.49
C LEU A 222 -0.57 -3.84 1.39
N LEU A 223 0.12 -2.92 2.06
CA LEU A 223 1.59 -2.89 2.14
C LEU A 223 2.11 -4.20 2.75
N LEU A 224 1.58 -4.60 3.91
CA LEU A 224 1.99 -5.82 4.60
C LEU A 224 1.69 -7.08 3.77
N LEU A 225 0.56 -7.13 3.07
CA LEU A 225 0.23 -8.22 2.17
C LEU A 225 1.20 -8.30 0.99
N THR A 226 1.56 -7.15 0.39
CA THR A 226 2.53 -7.09 -0.71
C THR A 226 3.90 -7.63 -0.28
N MET A 227 4.34 -7.32 0.95
CA MET A 227 5.58 -7.88 1.51
C MET A 227 5.50 -9.41 1.66
N GLN A 228 4.38 -9.93 2.15
CA GLN A 228 4.18 -11.38 2.26
C GLN A 228 4.13 -12.06 0.89
N LEU A 229 3.50 -11.45 -0.11
CA LEU A 229 3.53 -11.95 -1.49
C LEU A 229 4.95 -12.01 -2.05
N ALA A 230 5.76 -10.97 -1.79
CA ALA A 230 7.16 -10.97 -2.19
C ALA A 230 7.96 -12.08 -1.47
N ASP A 231 7.67 -12.32 -0.18
CA ASP A 231 8.29 -13.43 0.57
C ASP A 231 7.87 -14.81 0.05
N ALA A 232 6.59 -14.98 -0.28
CA ALA A 232 6.08 -16.21 -0.89
C ALA A 232 6.73 -16.47 -2.26
N ALA A 233 6.82 -15.44 -3.10
CA ALA A 233 7.47 -15.53 -4.41
C ALA A 233 8.97 -15.90 -4.28
N GLN A 234 9.70 -15.26 -3.36
CA GLN A 234 11.11 -15.56 -3.10
C GLN A 234 11.35 -16.97 -2.54
N SER A 235 10.36 -17.52 -1.84
CA SER A 235 10.41 -18.91 -1.33
C SER A 235 9.94 -19.95 -2.35
N GLN A 236 9.66 -19.53 -3.59
CA GLN A 236 9.07 -20.39 -4.62
C GLN A 236 7.78 -21.09 -4.13
N GLY A 237 6.99 -20.41 -3.31
CA GLY A 237 5.74 -20.93 -2.76
C GLY A 237 5.88 -21.77 -1.49
N ASN A 238 7.07 -22.14 -1.04
CA ASN A 238 7.26 -22.99 0.15
C ASN A 238 6.63 -22.38 1.42
N LEU A 239 6.57 -21.05 1.54
CA LEU A 239 5.92 -20.39 2.67
C LEU A 239 4.40 -20.60 2.70
N LEU A 240 3.77 -20.92 1.57
CA LEU A 240 2.34 -21.24 1.51
C LEU A 240 1.99 -22.56 2.22
N CYS A 241 2.97 -23.42 2.48
CA CYS A 241 2.79 -24.63 3.30
C CYS A 241 2.88 -24.34 4.81
N ASN A 242 3.27 -23.11 5.21
CA ASN A 242 3.40 -22.74 6.63
C ASN A 242 2.09 -22.19 7.18
N LYS A 243 1.49 -22.86 8.16
CA LYS A 243 0.21 -22.48 8.77
C LYS A 243 0.25 -21.06 9.36
N THR A 244 1.33 -20.66 10.04
CA THR A 244 1.47 -19.31 10.61
C THR A 244 1.50 -18.24 9.53
N PHE A 245 2.15 -18.53 8.41
CA PHE A 245 2.17 -17.64 7.26
C PHE A 245 0.76 -17.47 6.65
N LEU A 246 0.04 -18.58 6.45
CA LEU A 246 -1.33 -18.55 5.92
C LEU A 246 -2.30 -17.81 6.85
N VAL A 247 -2.19 -17.98 8.17
CA VAL A 247 -3.02 -17.24 9.13
C VAL A 247 -2.76 -15.74 9.04
N LYS A 248 -1.50 -15.30 8.99
CA LYS A 248 -1.16 -13.89 8.81
C LYS A 248 -1.72 -13.34 7.49
N TRP A 249 -1.61 -14.13 6.44
CA TRP A 249 -2.11 -13.77 5.13
C TRP A 249 -3.63 -13.62 5.10
N ALA A 250 -4.34 -14.59 5.72
CA ALA A 250 -5.79 -14.52 5.87
C ALA A 250 -6.23 -13.30 6.68
N LEU A 251 -5.56 -12.97 7.79
CA LEU A 251 -5.85 -11.77 8.59
C LEU A 251 -5.65 -10.47 7.79
N LEU A 252 -4.60 -10.39 6.97
CA LEU A 252 -4.37 -9.22 6.13
C LEU A 252 -5.43 -9.10 5.02
N LEU A 253 -5.83 -10.21 4.40
CA LEU A 253 -6.92 -10.23 3.42
C LEU A 253 -8.25 -9.80 4.05
N LEU A 254 -8.57 -10.30 5.25
CA LEU A 254 -9.76 -9.86 5.99
C LEU A 254 -9.70 -8.35 6.28
N GLY A 255 -8.54 -7.83 6.71
CA GLY A 255 -8.34 -6.39 6.87
C GLY A 255 -8.62 -5.61 5.59
N ILE A 256 -8.09 -6.07 4.46
CA ILE A 256 -8.29 -5.44 3.14
C ILE A 256 -9.77 -5.47 2.74
N ILE A 257 -10.45 -6.61 2.85
CA ILE A 257 -11.86 -6.79 2.46
C ILE A 257 -12.78 -5.95 3.33
N PHE A 258 -12.55 -5.94 4.64
CA PHE A 258 -13.47 -5.35 5.59
C PHE A 258 -13.25 -3.85 5.86
N PHE A 259 -12.07 -3.32 5.55
CA PHE A 259 -11.81 -1.89 5.68
C PHE A 259 -12.16 -1.10 4.42
N ARG A 260 -12.29 -1.76 3.26
CA ARG A 260 -12.70 -1.08 2.03
C ARG A 260 -13.45 -2.02 1.10
N ASN A 261 -14.58 -1.57 0.56
CA ASN A 261 -15.40 -2.38 -0.35
C ASN A 261 -14.62 -2.87 -1.58
N ASN A 262 -13.71 -2.04 -2.11
CA ASN A 262 -12.84 -2.42 -3.23
C ASN A 262 -11.81 -3.50 -2.86
N GLY A 263 -11.61 -3.77 -1.58
CA GLY A 263 -10.71 -4.81 -1.09
C GLY A 263 -11.14 -6.21 -1.52
N LEU A 264 -12.45 -6.43 -1.72
CA LEU A 264 -12.96 -7.70 -2.23
C LEU A 264 -12.42 -8.02 -3.64
N TYR A 265 -12.35 -7.01 -4.51
CA TYR A 265 -11.81 -7.19 -5.88
C TYR A 265 -10.31 -7.49 -5.86
N ILE A 266 -9.56 -6.85 -4.96
CA ILE A 266 -8.14 -7.13 -4.76
C ILE A 266 -7.94 -8.57 -4.27
N ALA A 267 -8.72 -9.00 -3.28
CA ALA A 267 -8.67 -10.35 -2.74
C ALA A 267 -9.03 -11.40 -3.81
N ALA A 268 -10.08 -11.16 -4.59
CA ALA A 268 -10.48 -12.03 -5.70
C ALA A 268 -9.38 -12.13 -6.76
N GLY A 269 -8.78 -11.00 -7.17
CA GLY A 269 -7.66 -10.98 -8.12
C GLY A 269 -6.44 -11.77 -7.61
N LEU A 270 -6.11 -11.64 -6.32
CA LEU A 270 -5.02 -12.39 -5.70
C LEU A 270 -5.31 -13.89 -5.64
N LEU A 271 -6.53 -14.30 -5.36
CA LEU A 271 -6.93 -15.71 -5.36
C LEU A 271 -6.79 -16.32 -6.77
N VAL A 272 -7.19 -15.58 -7.80
CA VAL A 272 -7.01 -16.02 -9.21
C VAL A 272 -5.51 -16.17 -9.54
N LEU A 273 -4.68 -15.19 -9.16
CA LEU A 273 -3.23 -15.25 -9.40
C LEU A 273 -2.58 -16.43 -8.66
N LEU A 274 -2.99 -16.70 -7.43
CA LEU A 274 -2.53 -17.87 -6.68
C LEU A 274 -2.94 -19.18 -7.35
N PHE A 275 -4.19 -19.29 -7.76
CA PHE A 275 -4.68 -20.48 -8.46
C PHE A 275 -3.89 -20.74 -9.73
N LEU A 276 -3.67 -19.70 -10.56
CA LEU A 276 -2.85 -19.81 -11.77
C LEU A 276 -1.38 -20.15 -11.47
N GLY A 277 -0.83 -19.61 -10.39
CA GLY A 277 0.52 -19.94 -9.92
C GLY A 277 0.65 -21.40 -9.49
N LEU A 278 -0.31 -21.89 -8.71
CA LEU A 278 -0.38 -23.28 -8.27
C LEU A 278 -0.54 -24.24 -9.45
N MET A 279 -1.40 -23.91 -10.42
CA MET A 279 -1.57 -24.72 -11.64
C MET A 279 -0.27 -24.84 -12.45
N ARG A 280 0.54 -23.77 -12.53
CA ARG A 280 1.85 -23.83 -13.20
C ARG A 280 2.86 -24.70 -12.47
N VAL A 281 2.89 -24.62 -11.14
CA VAL A 281 3.79 -25.44 -10.31
C VAL A 281 3.43 -26.92 -10.44
N THR A 282 2.14 -27.26 -10.38
CA THR A 282 1.70 -28.66 -10.54
C THR A 282 1.96 -29.18 -11.95
N ALA A 283 1.70 -28.40 -13.00
CA ALA A 283 2.00 -28.78 -14.37
C ALA A 283 3.51 -28.99 -14.60
N GLY A 284 4.36 -28.13 -14.04
CA GLY A 284 5.81 -28.28 -14.10
C GLY A 284 6.31 -29.53 -13.38
N THR A 285 5.69 -29.90 -12.25
CA THR A 285 6.03 -31.15 -11.51
C THR A 285 5.61 -32.39 -12.29
N TYR A 286 4.45 -32.37 -12.96
CA TYR A 286 4.01 -33.50 -13.80
C TYR A 286 4.90 -33.67 -15.03
N SER A 287 5.41 -32.62 -15.64
CA SER A 287 6.35 -32.74 -16.78
C SER A 287 7.71 -33.29 -16.35
N ALA A 288 8.16 -33.04 -15.13
CA ALA A 288 9.42 -33.58 -14.59
C ALA A 288 9.34 -35.08 -14.21
N PHE A 289 8.13 -35.63 -14.07
CA PHE A 289 7.92 -37.07 -13.81
C PHE A 289 7.76 -37.93 -15.08
N ILE A 290 7.63 -37.29 -16.26
CA ILE A 290 7.43 -37.97 -17.55
C ILE A 290 8.74 -38.07 -18.37
N TYR A 291 9.81 -37.43 -17.93
CA TYR A 291 11.15 -37.55 -18.51
C TYR A 291 12.15 -38.09 -17.48
#